data_838fe8b0eb5f4d116332f33e4027df5a
#
_entry.id   838fe8b0eb5f4d116332f33e4027df5a
#
_cell.length_a   1.000
_cell.length_b   1.000
_cell.length_c   1.000
_cell.angle_alpha   90.00
_cell.angle_beta   90.00
_cell.angle_gamma   90.00
#
_symmetry.space_group_name_H-M   'P 1'
#
loop_
_entity.id
_entity.type
_entity.pdbx_description
1 polymer ?
#
loop_
_entity_poly.entity_id
_entity_poly.type
_entity_poly.pdbx_seq_one_letter_code
_entity_poly.pdbx_strand_id
1 'polypeptide(L)'
;MLSKKEIKNYHEEGYIIPQAFCFNSKEVLGLKAALDEVLANNPEIMPDRLINPHLDRGKPYGVRGHALFNDLAHDSRIVSMVSSVM
;
A
#
# COMPACT_ATOMS: atom_id res chain seq x y z
N MET A 1 -16.72 3.56 -1.41
CA MET A 1 -16.84 4.42 -0.19
C MET A 1 -17.29 3.59 1.01
N LEU A 2 -16.81 3.95 2.16
CA LEU A 2 -17.26 3.29 3.38
C LEU A 2 -18.68 3.73 3.74
N SER A 3 -19.50 2.77 4.19
CA SER A 3 -20.83 3.06 4.73
C SER A 3 -20.71 3.70 6.14
N LYS A 4 -21.81 4.30 6.60
CA LYS A 4 -21.86 4.84 7.96
C LYS A 4 -21.60 3.77 9.02
N LYS A 5 -22.11 2.56 8.80
CA LYS A 5 -21.89 1.41 9.69
C LYS A 5 -20.40 1.01 9.72
N GLU A 6 -19.76 0.99 8.56
CA GLU A 6 -18.34 0.66 8.46
C GLU A 6 -17.48 1.69 9.18
N ILE A 7 -17.78 2.97 9.02
CA ILE A 7 -17.07 4.05 9.72
C ILE A 7 -17.22 3.90 11.24
N LYS A 8 -18.43 3.63 11.70
CA LYS A 8 -18.69 3.37 13.12
C LYS A 8 -17.89 2.18 13.63
N ASN A 9 -17.90 1.09 12.87
CA ASN A 9 -17.14 -0.12 13.24
C ASN A 9 -15.64 0.16 13.31
N TYR A 10 -15.11 0.97 12.41
CA TYR A 10 -13.71 1.36 12.46
C TYR A 10 -13.37 2.06 13.78
N HIS A 11 -14.20 3.01 14.21
CA HIS A 11 -13.96 3.76 15.45
C HIS A 11 -14.11 2.89 16.68
N GLU A 12 -14.96 1.86 16.64
CA GLU A 12 -15.16 0.94 17.77
C GLU A 12 -14.07 -0.14 17.82
N GLU A 13 -13.70 -0.72 16.67
CA GLU A 13 -12.83 -1.89 16.60
C GLU A 13 -11.36 -1.55 16.27
N GLY A 14 -11.11 -0.37 15.72
CA GLY A 14 -9.77 0.06 15.30
C GLY A 14 -9.36 -0.42 13.91
N TYR A 15 -10.22 -1.12 13.20
CA TYR A 15 -9.99 -1.55 11.83
C TYR A 15 -11.30 -1.78 11.10
N ILE A 16 -11.24 -1.89 9.78
CA ILE A 16 -12.37 -2.26 8.95
C ILE A 16 -11.88 -2.98 7.70
N ILE A 17 -12.61 -3.98 7.27
CA ILE A 17 -12.43 -4.63 5.97
C ILE A 17 -13.58 -4.14 5.08
N PRO A 18 -13.29 -3.25 4.10
CA PRO A 18 -14.35 -2.66 3.28
C PRO A 18 -15.08 -3.71 2.47
N GLN A 19 -16.40 -3.63 2.43
CA GLN A 19 -17.23 -4.56 1.68
C GLN A 19 -17.32 -4.19 0.19
N ALA A 20 -17.29 -2.89 -0.10
CA ALA A 20 -17.47 -2.39 -1.45
C ALA A 20 -16.16 -2.23 -2.25
N PHE A 21 -15.02 -2.50 -1.63
CA PHE A 21 -13.73 -2.33 -2.28
C PHE A 21 -12.85 -3.55 -2.09
N CYS A 22 -12.26 -3.99 -3.19
CA CYS A 22 -11.25 -5.04 -3.21
C CYS A 22 -10.41 -4.86 -4.47
N PHE A 23 -9.11 -5.06 -4.37
CA PHE A 23 -8.28 -5.09 -5.56
C PHE A 23 -8.64 -6.29 -6.41
N ASN A 24 -8.68 -6.10 -7.74
CA ASN A 24 -8.89 -7.21 -8.65
C ASN A 24 -7.59 -8.02 -8.82
N SER A 25 -7.70 -9.19 -9.46
CA SER A 25 -6.56 -10.10 -9.62
C SER A 25 -5.41 -9.45 -10.40
N LYS A 26 -5.72 -8.63 -11.40
CA LYS A 26 -4.71 -7.95 -12.20
C LYS A 26 -3.93 -6.94 -11.36
N GLU A 27 -4.63 -6.18 -10.52
CA GLU A 27 -4.00 -5.22 -9.61
C GLU A 27 -3.08 -5.92 -8.60
N VAL A 28 -3.54 -7.03 -8.02
CA VAL A 28 -2.75 -7.82 -7.07
C VAL A 28 -1.50 -8.39 -7.74
N LEU A 29 -1.63 -8.95 -8.94
CA LEU A 29 -0.50 -9.48 -9.69
C LEU A 29 0.52 -8.39 -10.02
N GLY A 30 0.06 -7.19 -10.38
CA GLY A 30 0.93 -6.05 -10.63
C GLY A 30 1.71 -5.62 -9.39
N LEU A 31 1.04 -5.56 -8.24
CA LEU A 31 1.70 -5.23 -6.97
C LEU A 31 2.71 -6.30 -6.56
N LYS A 32 2.37 -7.57 -6.76
CA LYS A 32 3.28 -8.68 -6.46
C LYS A 32 4.52 -8.64 -7.34
N ALA A 33 4.36 -8.36 -8.64
CA ALA A 33 5.48 -8.20 -9.55
C ALA A 33 6.38 -7.01 -9.15
N ALA A 34 5.77 -5.91 -8.74
CA ALA A 34 6.50 -4.74 -8.25
C ALA A 34 7.31 -5.07 -6.98
N LEU A 35 6.74 -5.84 -6.07
CA LEU A 35 7.45 -6.29 -4.87
C LEU A 35 8.65 -7.17 -5.24
N ASP A 36 8.48 -8.09 -6.17
CA ASP A 36 9.57 -8.94 -6.65
C ASP A 36 10.71 -8.10 -7.25
N GLU A 37 10.38 -7.05 -8.00
CA GLU A 37 11.38 -6.12 -8.52
C GLU A 37 12.12 -5.38 -7.42
N VAL A 38 11.40 -4.91 -6.40
CA VAL A 38 12.03 -4.22 -5.25
C VAL A 38 13.00 -5.15 -4.54
N LEU A 39 12.61 -6.39 -4.31
CA LEU A 39 13.47 -7.39 -3.69
C LEU A 39 14.72 -7.66 -4.53
N ALA A 40 14.55 -7.80 -5.84
CA ALA A 40 15.66 -8.08 -6.75
C ALA A 40 16.62 -6.88 -6.88
N ASN A 41 16.11 -5.66 -6.81
CA ASN A 41 16.91 -4.44 -6.93
C ASN A 41 17.64 -4.06 -5.64
N ASN A 42 17.32 -4.70 -4.53
CA ASN A 42 17.93 -4.42 -3.22
C ASN A 42 18.45 -5.70 -2.57
N PRO A 43 19.35 -6.44 -3.24
CA PRO A 43 19.79 -7.74 -2.73
C PRO A 43 20.61 -7.64 -1.45
N GLU A 44 21.20 -6.48 -1.18
CA GLU A 44 21.99 -6.21 0.02
C GLU A 44 21.14 -5.84 1.24
N ILE A 45 19.84 -5.65 1.05
CA ILE A 45 18.92 -5.27 2.12
C ILE A 45 18.04 -6.48 2.47
N MET A 46 17.96 -6.82 3.75
CA MET A 46 17.06 -7.88 4.20
C MET A 46 15.61 -7.47 3.97
N PRO A 47 14.74 -8.39 3.53
CA PRO A 47 13.34 -8.05 3.21
C PRO A 47 12.59 -7.34 4.34
N ASP A 48 12.87 -7.65 5.59
CA ASP A 48 12.23 -7.01 6.74
C ASP A 48 12.76 -5.59 7.01
N ARG A 49 13.76 -5.15 6.26
CA ARG A 49 14.37 -3.82 6.37
C ARG A 49 14.13 -2.95 5.14
N LEU A 50 13.25 -3.37 4.27
CA LEU A 50 12.84 -2.57 3.11
C LEU A 50 11.88 -1.47 3.58
N ILE A 51 12.42 -0.27 3.73
CA ILE A 51 11.69 0.88 4.24
C ILE A 51 11.41 1.85 3.09
N ASN A 52 10.21 2.39 3.05
CA ASN A 52 9.78 3.36 2.06
C ASN A 52 9.92 2.86 0.62
N PRO A 53 9.36 1.69 0.27
CA PRO A 53 9.47 1.15 -1.09
C PRO A 53 8.73 1.98 -2.15
N HIS A 54 7.94 2.95 -1.74
CA HIS A 54 7.25 3.89 -2.63
C HIS A 54 8.16 5.02 -3.11
N LEU A 55 9.36 5.13 -2.56
CA LEU A 55 10.34 6.16 -2.93
C LEU A 55 11.59 5.49 -3.50
N ASP A 56 12.12 6.05 -4.56
CA ASP A 56 13.36 5.56 -5.17
C ASP A 56 14.54 6.45 -4.74
N ARG A 57 14.95 6.29 -3.51
CA ARG A 57 16.01 7.11 -2.92
C ARG A 57 17.41 6.56 -3.16
N GLY A 58 17.52 5.26 -3.35
CA GLY A 58 18.82 4.63 -3.48
C GLY A 58 19.68 4.74 -2.23
N LYS A 59 20.97 4.40 -2.38
CA LYS A 59 21.95 4.52 -1.28
C LYS A 59 22.28 5.98 -0.98
N PRO A 60 22.68 6.30 0.29
CA PRO A 60 22.76 5.42 1.44
C PRO A 60 21.47 5.34 2.25
N TYR A 61 20.46 6.11 1.91
CA TYR A 61 19.32 6.37 2.79
C TYR A 61 18.08 5.59 2.48
N GLY A 62 18.12 4.76 1.46
CA GLY A 62 16.89 4.15 1.10
C GLY A 62 16.99 2.97 0.20
N VAL A 63 15.84 2.43 0.01
CA VAL A 63 15.55 1.33 -0.87
C VAL A 63 15.37 1.87 -2.28
N ARG A 64 15.80 1.12 -3.28
CA ARG A 64 15.37 1.38 -4.66
C ARG A 64 13.94 0.89 -4.77
N GLY A 65 13.03 1.84 -4.74
CA GLY A 65 11.60 1.56 -4.68
C GLY A 65 10.98 1.37 -6.06
N HIS A 66 9.66 1.40 -6.07
CA HIS A 66 8.88 1.22 -7.29
C HIS A 66 7.72 2.21 -7.31
N ALA A 67 7.53 2.86 -8.45
CA ALA A 67 6.49 3.87 -8.63
C ALA A 67 5.09 3.33 -8.33
N LEU A 68 4.84 2.04 -8.54
CA LEU A 68 3.54 1.44 -8.28
C LEU A 68 3.14 1.54 -6.81
N PHE A 69 4.09 1.45 -5.87
CA PHE A 69 3.78 1.64 -4.44
C PHE A 69 3.45 3.09 -4.12
N ASN A 70 4.11 4.03 -4.78
CA ASN A 70 3.73 5.43 -4.65
C ASN A 70 2.32 5.68 -5.21
N ASP A 71 2.01 5.11 -6.36
CA ASP A 71 0.67 5.19 -6.95
C ASP A 71 -0.38 4.57 -6.03
N LEU A 72 -0.05 3.45 -5.38
CA LEU A 72 -0.94 2.80 -4.42
C LEU A 72 -1.26 3.73 -3.24
N ALA A 73 -0.24 4.41 -2.71
CA ALA A 73 -0.42 5.35 -1.60
C ALA A 73 -1.28 6.56 -1.98
N HIS A 74 -1.36 6.88 -3.27
CA HIS A 74 -2.18 7.98 -3.79
C HIS A 74 -3.46 7.51 -4.49
N ASP A 75 -3.76 6.21 -4.43
CA ASP A 75 -4.97 5.67 -5.04
C ASP A 75 -6.21 6.35 -4.44
N SER A 76 -7.01 7.00 -5.29
CA SER A 76 -8.15 7.77 -4.84
C SER A 76 -9.18 6.95 -4.07
N ARG A 77 -9.31 5.66 -4.40
CA ARG A 77 -10.24 4.76 -3.70
C ARG A 77 -9.79 4.55 -2.25
N ILE A 78 -8.49 4.34 -2.05
CA ILE A 78 -7.91 4.15 -0.71
C ILE A 78 -7.91 5.46 0.07
N VAL A 79 -7.44 6.54 -0.54
CA VAL A 79 -7.39 7.85 0.09
C VAL A 79 -8.78 8.30 0.53
N SER A 80 -9.79 8.07 -0.30
CA SER A 80 -11.18 8.40 0.02
C SER A 80 -11.68 7.63 1.25
N MET A 81 -11.40 6.32 1.33
CA MET A 81 -11.79 5.52 2.48
C MET A 81 -11.07 5.96 3.76
N VAL A 82 -9.76 6.18 3.67
CA VAL A 82 -8.96 6.64 4.81
C VAL A 82 -9.46 7.99 5.31
N SER A 83 -9.73 8.93 4.40
CA SER A 83 -10.23 10.25 4.75
C SER A 83 -11.57 10.19 5.48
N SER A 84 -12.40 9.19 5.19
CA SER A 84 -13.72 9.08 5.81
C SER A 84 -13.67 8.63 7.28
N VAL A 85 -12.55 8.08 7.75
CA VAL A 85 -12.39 7.61 9.13
C VAL A 85 -11.40 8.45 9.95
N MET A 86 -10.73 9.39 9.31
CA MET A 86 -9.77 10.29 9.97
C MET A 86 -10.35 11.70 10.20
#